data_7315fa699dce32a546f0717795be1e17
#
_entry.id   7315fa699dce32a546f0717795be1e17
#
_cell.length_a   1.000
_cell.length_b   1.000
_cell.length_c   1.000
_cell.angle_alpha   90.00
_cell.angle_beta   90.00
_cell.angle_gamma   90.00
#
_symmetry.space_group_name_H-M   'P 1'
#
loop_
_entity.id
_entity.type
_entity.pdbx_description
1 polymer ?
#
loop_
_entity_poly.entity_id
_entity_poly.type
_entity_poly.pdbx_seq_one_letter_code
_entity_poly.pdbx_strand_id
1 'polypeptide(L)'
;WSFSTGLREGHQAPPIVNDGYMYVSTPQNHIIAIDARTGDMIWRYVRFLPDDLQQMHPTNRGVALYGDRVYLATVDAYLVSLDALTGDVIWEVEVEDYYNGYYMTMAPLIADGKVMVGVSGGELGIRGFVAAFDVMTGEPAWKTYTIPAPGEPGSESWPGDTWQTGGVPVWLTGSYDPEFNVAYWGTGNGGPWMGDTRPGDN
;
A
#
# COMPACT_ATOMS: atom_id res chain seq x y z
N TRP A 1 -19.46 -22.40 6.66
CA TRP A 1 -19.25 -22.26 5.22
C TRP A 1 -17.78 -22.13 4.87
N SER A 2 -17.44 -22.31 3.61
CA SER A 2 -16.10 -22.08 3.06
C SER A 2 -16.23 -21.38 1.72
N PHE A 3 -15.29 -20.49 1.40
CA PHE A 3 -15.26 -19.73 0.15
C PHE A 3 -13.91 -19.94 -0.54
N SER A 4 -13.93 -20.20 -1.85
CA SER A 4 -12.72 -20.32 -2.66
C SER A 4 -12.50 -19.03 -3.47
N THR A 5 -11.35 -18.39 -3.32
CA THR A 5 -10.98 -17.22 -4.14
C THR A 5 -10.65 -17.58 -5.59
N GLY A 6 -10.35 -18.86 -5.85
CA GLY A 6 -9.90 -19.35 -7.16
C GLY A 6 -8.42 -19.04 -7.48
N LEU A 7 -7.69 -18.40 -6.57
CA LEU A 7 -6.27 -18.08 -6.71
C LEU A 7 -5.40 -19.03 -5.90
N ARG A 8 -4.20 -19.32 -6.42
CA ARG A 8 -3.26 -20.28 -5.81
C ARG A 8 -2.12 -19.64 -5.06
N GLU A 9 -1.89 -18.35 -5.28
CA GLU A 9 -0.85 -17.56 -4.62
C GLU A 9 -1.14 -17.40 -3.13
N GLY A 10 -0.10 -17.12 -2.34
CA GLY A 10 -0.22 -16.99 -0.90
C GLY A 10 -1.09 -15.78 -0.50
N HIS A 11 -2.19 -16.04 0.19
CA HIS A 11 -3.07 -15.01 0.76
C HIS A 11 -2.52 -14.52 2.09
N GLN A 12 -2.26 -13.23 2.23
CA GLN A 12 -1.70 -12.62 3.45
C GLN A 12 -2.67 -11.62 4.11
N ALA A 13 -3.77 -11.29 3.44
CA ALA A 13 -4.74 -10.33 3.94
C ALA A 13 -5.67 -10.96 4.99
N PRO A 14 -5.80 -10.38 6.19
CA PRO A 14 -6.89 -10.72 7.08
C PRO A 14 -8.22 -10.21 6.49
N PRO A 15 -9.31 -10.97 6.61
CA PRO A 15 -10.63 -10.47 6.23
C PRO A 15 -11.08 -9.36 7.19
N ILE A 16 -11.78 -8.36 6.67
CA ILE A 16 -12.44 -7.33 7.48
C ILE A 16 -13.95 -7.54 7.38
N VAL A 17 -14.64 -7.53 8.53
CA VAL A 17 -16.10 -7.66 8.59
C VAL A 17 -16.70 -6.38 9.13
N ASN A 18 -17.65 -5.81 8.37
CA ASN A 18 -18.43 -4.66 8.78
C ASN A 18 -19.87 -4.80 8.26
N ASP A 19 -20.86 -4.56 9.10
CA ASP A 19 -22.31 -4.59 8.78
C ASP A 19 -22.76 -5.85 8.02
N GLY A 20 -22.18 -7.01 8.34
CA GLY A 20 -22.52 -8.28 7.71
C GLY A 20 -21.78 -8.57 6.40
N TYR A 21 -21.03 -7.61 5.86
CA TYR A 21 -20.14 -7.80 4.72
C TYR A 21 -18.76 -8.22 5.20
N MET A 22 -18.19 -9.24 4.57
CA MET A 22 -16.78 -9.62 4.75
C MET A 22 -16.01 -9.25 3.49
N TYR A 23 -15.00 -8.40 3.63
CA TYR A 23 -14.11 -8.00 2.54
C TYR A 23 -12.81 -8.77 2.62
N VAL A 24 -12.45 -9.39 1.51
CA VAL A 24 -11.22 -10.17 1.36
C VAL A 24 -10.44 -9.63 0.17
N SER A 25 -9.25 -9.13 0.39
CA SER A 25 -8.31 -8.86 -0.71
C SER A 25 -7.46 -10.10 -1.00
N THR A 26 -7.06 -10.24 -2.24
CA THR A 26 -6.31 -11.40 -2.70
C THR A 26 -5.01 -10.95 -3.39
N PRO A 27 -4.06 -11.86 -3.61
CA PRO A 27 -3.02 -11.64 -4.61
C PRO A 27 -3.62 -11.15 -5.93
N GLN A 28 -2.83 -10.42 -6.74
CA GLN A 28 -3.27 -9.81 -8.01
C GLN A 28 -4.38 -8.75 -7.84
N ASN A 29 -4.57 -8.24 -6.61
CA ASN A 29 -5.48 -7.14 -6.28
C ASN A 29 -6.95 -7.35 -6.69
N HIS A 30 -7.50 -8.54 -6.41
CA HIS A 30 -8.94 -8.68 -6.39
C HIS A 30 -9.47 -8.35 -4.99
N ILE A 31 -10.65 -7.75 -4.92
CA ILE A 31 -11.42 -7.64 -3.68
C ILE A 31 -12.73 -8.40 -3.85
N ILE A 32 -13.09 -9.17 -2.84
CA ILE A 32 -14.31 -9.96 -2.83
C ILE A 32 -15.11 -9.56 -1.59
N ALA A 33 -16.35 -9.12 -1.79
CA ALA A 33 -17.29 -8.95 -0.70
C ALA A 33 -18.19 -10.19 -0.61
N ILE A 34 -18.35 -10.69 0.61
CA ILE A 34 -19.03 -11.92 0.93
C ILE A 34 -20.04 -11.63 2.05
N ASP A 35 -21.25 -12.21 1.99
CA ASP A 35 -22.13 -12.23 3.15
C ASP A 35 -21.45 -13.04 4.28
N ALA A 36 -21.12 -12.38 5.36
CA ALA A 36 -20.37 -12.98 6.45
C ALA A 36 -21.11 -14.13 7.16
N ARG A 37 -22.43 -14.23 7.02
CA ARG A 37 -23.27 -15.27 7.62
C ARG A 37 -23.36 -16.51 6.74
N THR A 38 -23.51 -16.31 5.42
CA THR A 38 -23.80 -17.41 4.48
C THR A 38 -22.59 -17.85 3.68
N GLY A 39 -21.60 -16.96 3.48
CA GLY A 39 -20.45 -17.21 2.62
C GLY A 39 -20.73 -16.96 1.13
N ASP A 40 -21.91 -16.42 0.79
CA ASP A 40 -22.25 -16.09 -0.59
C ASP A 40 -21.49 -14.84 -1.06
N MET A 41 -20.95 -14.89 -2.26
CA MET A 41 -20.31 -13.74 -2.88
C MET A 41 -21.36 -12.67 -3.24
N ILE A 42 -21.13 -11.43 -2.76
CA ILE A 42 -21.98 -10.29 -3.08
C ILE A 42 -21.47 -9.59 -4.34
N TRP A 43 -20.17 -9.23 -4.35
CA TRP A 43 -19.52 -8.66 -5.52
C TRP A 43 -18.03 -9.02 -5.53
N ARG A 44 -17.38 -8.79 -6.69
CA ARG A 44 -15.95 -8.97 -6.89
C ARG A 44 -15.40 -7.86 -7.78
N TYR A 45 -14.43 -7.13 -7.27
CA TYR A 45 -13.57 -6.24 -8.04
C TYR A 45 -12.32 -6.97 -8.51
N VAL A 46 -11.91 -6.73 -9.75
CA VAL A 46 -10.68 -7.30 -10.35
C VAL A 46 -9.87 -6.15 -10.95
N ARG A 47 -8.66 -5.95 -10.44
CA ARG A 47 -7.70 -5.03 -11.06
C ARG A 47 -7.06 -5.69 -12.27
N PHE A 48 -7.13 -5.05 -13.43
CA PHE A 48 -6.36 -5.46 -14.60
C PHE A 48 -4.95 -4.91 -14.47
N LEU A 49 -3.98 -5.80 -14.27
CA LEU A 49 -2.59 -5.45 -14.08
C LEU A 49 -1.85 -5.43 -15.42
N PRO A 50 -0.86 -4.52 -15.61
CA PRO A 50 0.01 -4.54 -16.79
C PRO A 50 0.78 -5.84 -16.92
N ASP A 51 0.95 -6.33 -18.16
CA ASP A 51 1.69 -7.59 -18.44
C ASP A 51 3.19 -7.48 -18.13
N ASP A 52 3.74 -6.28 -18.13
CA ASP A 52 5.15 -5.97 -17.89
C ASP A 52 5.44 -5.51 -16.45
N LEU A 53 4.45 -5.62 -15.56
CA LEU A 53 4.59 -5.24 -14.15
C LEU A 53 5.69 -6.04 -13.46
N GLN A 54 6.68 -5.34 -12.88
CA GLN A 54 7.72 -5.92 -12.06
C GLN A 54 7.35 -5.82 -10.59
N GLN A 55 7.30 -6.96 -9.92
CA GLN A 55 7.03 -7.06 -8.49
C GLN A 55 7.74 -8.27 -7.90
N MET A 56 8.23 -8.16 -6.68
CA MET A 56 8.88 -9.30 -6.02
C MET A 56 7.88 -10.37 -5.58
N HIS A 57 6.68 -9.94 -5.17
CA HIS A 57 5.62 -10.83 -4.68
C HIS A 57 4.25 -10.31 -5.12
N PRO A 58 3.37 -11.15 -5.66
CA PRO A 58 1.99 -10.79 -6.01
C PRO A 58 1.10 -10.73 -4.74
N THR A 59 1.57 -10.07 -3.70
CA THR A 59 0.97 -10.07 -2.37
C THR A 59 0.11 -8.83 -2.17
N ASN A 60 -1.05 -9.02 -1.54
CA ASN A 60 -1.83 -7.96 -0.95
C ASN A 60 -2.12 -8.29 0.52
N ARG A 61 -2.00 -7.31 1.43
CA ARG A 61 -2.13 -7.49 2.87
C ARG A 61 -3.41 -6.93 3.45
N GLY A 62 -4.35 -6.51 2.62
CA GLY A 62 -5.66 -6.10 3.09
C GLY A 62 -6.18 -4.83 2.45
N VAL A 63 -7.33 -4.44 2.92
CA VAL A 63 -8.04 -3.21 2.55
C VAL A 63 -8.26 -2.37 3.80
N ALA A 64 -8.66 -1.11 3.62
CA ALA A 64 -9.18 -0.27 4.69
C ALA A 64 -10.65 0.07 4.41
N LEU A 65 -11.43 0.34 5.46
CA LEU A 65 -12.82 0.78 5.37
C LEU A 65 -12.97 2.18 5.97
N TYR A 66 -13.74 3.03 5.32
CA TYR A 66 -14.15 4.31 5.87
C TYR A 66 -15.51 4.73 5.29
N GLY A 67 -16.49 4.94 6.16
CA GLY A 67 -17.85 5.21 5.72
C GLY A 67 -18.41 4.09 4.84
N ASP A 68 -18.81 4.45 3.65
CA ASP A 68 -19.38 3.57 2.61
C ASP A 68 -18.35 3.09 1.58
N ARG A 69 -17.05 3.12 1.93
CA ARG A 69 -15.96 2.85 0.98
C ARG A 69 -14.97 1.79 1.45
N VAL A 70 -14.42 1.09 0.46
CA VAL A 70 -13.29 0.18 0.58
C VAL A 70 -12.09 0.75 -0.15
N TYR A 71 -10.92 0.78 0.50
CA TYR A 71 -9.68 1.31 -0.08
C TYR A 71 -8.67 0.20 -0.29
N LEU A 72 -8.07 0.18 -1.48
CA LEU A 72 -7.08 -0.79 -1.91
C LEU A 72 -5.82 -0.09 -2.42
N ALA A 73 -4.66 -0.47 -1.90
CA ALA A 73 -3.36 -0.15 -2.48
C ALA A 73 -2.96 -1.28 -3.43
N THR A 74 -2.59 -0.96 -4.68
CA THR A 74 -2.40 -1.95 -5.73
C THR A 74 -0.93 -2.18 -6.09
N VAL A 75 -0.63 -3.34 -6.65
CA VAL A 75 0.74 -3.69 -7.04
C VAL A 75 1.26 -2.92 -8.26
N ASP A 76 0.40 -2.27 -9.01
CA ASP A 76 0.76 -1.31 -10.06
C ASP A 76 0.80 0.14 -9.56
N ALA A 77 0.96 0.32 -8.23
CA ALA A 77 1.14 1.59 -7.53
C ALA A 77 -0.04 2.58 -7.62
N TYR A 78 -1.27 2.09 -7.70
CA TYR A 78 -2.49 2.90 -7.60
C TYR A 78 -3.15 2.75 -6.24
N LEU A 79 -3.79 3.81 -5.78
CA LEU A 79 -4.73 3.79 -4.67
C LEU A 79 -6.14 3.89 -5.23
N VAL A 80 -7.00 2.92 -4.86
CA VAL A 80 -8.35 2.78 -5.39
C VAL A 80 -9.37 2.86 -4.26
N SER A 81 -10.43 3.63 -4.45
CA SER A 81 -11.62 3.67 -3.60
C SER A 81 -12.80 3.04 -4.31
N LEU A 82 -13.41 2.06 -3.67
CA LEU A 82 -14.59 1.36 -4.16
C LEU A 82 -15.79 1.66 -3.27
N ASP A 83 -16.99 1.64 -3.86
CA ASP A 83 -18.24 1.56 -3.11
C ASP A 83 -18.30 0.22 -2.35
N ALA A 84 -18.56 0.27 -1.05
CA ALA A 84 -18.54 -0.92 -0.22
C ALA A 84 -19.71 -1.89 -0.51
N LEU A 85 -20.82 -1.40 -1.04
CA LEU A 85 -22.00 -2.22 -1.32
C LEU A 85 -21.99 -2.85 -2.71
N THR A 86 -21.37 -2.16 -3.71
CA THR A 86 -21.43 -2.59 -5.11
C THR A 86 -20.07 -3.04 -5.67
N GLY A 87 -18.96 -2.56 -5.11
CA GLY A 87 -17.61 -2.78 -5.64
C GLY A 87 -17.25 -1.88 -6.82
N ASP A 88 -18.10 -0.91 -7.16
CA ASP A 88 -17.81 0.05 -8.22
C ASP A 88 -16.68 1.01 -7.82
N VAL A 89 -15.85 1.38 -8.79
CA VAL A 89 -14.78 2.36 -8.56
C VAL A 89 -15.38 3.75 -8.38
N ILE A 90 -15.13 4.38 -7.23
CA ILE A 90 -15.53 5.78 -6.96
C ILE A 90 -14.43 6.72 -7.47
N TRP A 91 -13.18 6.42 -7.15
CA TRP A 91 -12.01 7.11 -7.65
C TRP A 91 -10.79 6.19 -7.63
N GLU A 92 -9.82 6.49 -8.46
CA GLU A 92 -8.47 5.91 -8.41
C GLU A 92 -7.44 6.99 -8.70
N VAL A 93 -6.26 6.86 -8.09
CA VAL A 93 -5.14 7.78 -8.26
C VAL A 93 -3.84 7.01 -8.37
N GLU A 94 -3.00 7.40 -9.33
CA GLU A 94 -1.63 6.93 -9.43
C GLU A 94 -0.82 7.52 -8.29
N VAL A 95 -0.24 6.66 -7.46
CA VAL A 95 0.62 7.06 -6.32
C VAL A 95 2.05 7.28 -6.80
N GLU A 96 2.50 6.40 -7.70
CA GLU A 96 3.81 6.49 -8.35
C GLU A 96 3.83 5.60 -9.60
N ASP A 97 4.81 5.85 -10.49
CA ASP A 97 5.00 5.09 -11.72
C ASP A 97 5.64 3.72 -11.44
N TYR A 98 4.91 2.64 -11.74
CA TYR A 98 5.39 1.26 -11.53
C TYR A 98 6.61 0.90 -12.42
N TYR A 99 6.80 1.57 -13.56
CA TYR A 99 7.99 1.38 -14.40
C TYR A 99 9.29 1.76 -13.68
N ASN A 100 9.21 2.63 -12.69
CA ASN A 100 10.33 3.02 -11.83
C ASN A 100 10.56 2.06 -10.66
N GLY A 101 9.89 0.89 -10.64
CA GLY A 101 10.05 -0.14 -9.62
C GLY A 101 9.16 0.03 -8.39
N TYR A 102 8.23 0.98 -8.40
CA TYR A 102 7.27 1.16 -7.30
C TYR A 102 6.10 0.20 -7.41
N TYR A 103 5.72 -0.39 -6.30
CA TYR A 103 4.49 -1.16 -6.15
C TYR A 103 4.00 -1.11 -4.70
N MET A 104 2.76 -1.50 -4.43
CA MET A 104 2.22 -1.49 -3.08
C MET A 104 1.65 -2.84 -2.70
N THR A 105 1.90 -3.25 -1.45
CA THR A 105 1.46 -4.57 -0.93
C THR A 105 0.72 -4.45 0.39
N MET A 106 0.66 -3.27 0.99
CA MET A 106 0.10 -3.00 2.31
C MET A 106 -1.41 -2.79 2.25
N ALA A 107 -2.10 -2.96 3.38
CA ALA A 107 -3.41 -2.36 3.59
C ALA A 107 -3.24 -0.85 3.84
N PRO A 108 -4.07 0.03 3.24
CA PRO A 108 -4.04 1.45 3.55
C PRO A 108 -4.34 1.74 5.01
N LEU A 109 -3.80 2.84 5.55
CA LEU A 109 -4.13 3.36 6.88
C LEU A 109 -5.07 4.55 6.74
N ILE A 110 -6.20 4.53 7.43
CA ILE A 110 -7.13 5.67 7.48
C ILE A 110 -6.94 6.42 8.79
N ALA A 111 -6.67 7.72 8.70
CA ALA A 111 -6.57 8.60 9.85
C ALA A 111 -6.83 10.06 9.46
N ASP A 112 -7.49 10.81 10.32
CA ASP A 112 -7.73 12.25 10.19
C ASP A 112 -8.23 12.67 8.78
N GLY A 113 -9.25 11.96 8.25
CA GLY A 113 -9.83 12.24 6.93
C GLY A 113 -8.90 11.95 5.74
N LYS A 114 -7.83 11.20 5.95
CA LYS A 114 -6.85 10.82 4.93
C LYS A 114 -6.71 9.32 4.83
N VAL A 115 -6.45 8.86 3.62
CA VAL A 115 -5.97 7.50 3.35
C VAL A 115 -4.48 7.56 3.05
N MET A 116 -3.69 6.80 3.81
CA MET A 116 -2.24 6.81 3.75
C MET A 116 -1.72 5.48 3.23
N VAL A 117 -0.71 5.56 2.38
CA VAL A 117 -0.01 4.40 1.82
C VAL A 117 1.50 4.64 1.82
N GLY A 118 2.24 3.56 1.96
CA GLY A 118 3.66 3.51 1.67
C GLY A 118 3.92 2.67 0.43
N VAL A 119 5.18 2.57 0.02
CA VAL A 119 5.58 1.84 -1.17
C VAL A 119 6.52 0.69 -0.87
N SER A 120 6.45 -0.35 -1.69
CA SER A 120 7.41 -1.44 -1.85
C SER A 120 8.36 -1.13 -3.01
N GLY A 121 9.34 -1.99 -3.27
CA GLY A 121 10.26 -1.84 -4.40
C GLY A 121 11.68 -1.44 -3.99
N GLY A 122 12.02 -1.53 -2.71
CA GLY A 122 13.37 -1.22 -2.22
C GLY A 122 14.48 -1.98 -2.94
N GLU A 123 14.19 -3.20 -3.38
CA GLU A 123 15.07 -4.06 -4.16
C GLU A 123 15.24 -3.60 -5.62
N LEU A 124 14.31 -2.79 -6.10
CA LEU A 124 14.29 -2.27 -7.48
C LEU A 124 14.90 -0.86 -7.59
N GLY A 125 15.47 -0.35 -6.48
CA GLY A 125 16.17 0.94 -6.47
C GLY A 125 15.24 2.13 -6.45
N ILE A 126 14.15 2.06 -5.67
CA ILE A 126 13.24 3.20 -5.44
C ILE A 126 13.73 4.08 -4.28
N ARG A 127 13.15 5.25 -4.11
CA ARG A 127 13.22 6.06 -2.90
C ARG A 127 11.92 5.87 -2.12
N GLY A 128 11.98 5.23 -0.96
CA GLY A 128 10.82 4.95 -0.13
C GLY A 128 10.10 6.22 0.34
N PHE A 129 8.79 6.13 0.54
CA PHE A 129 7.98 7.22 1.07
C PHE A 129 6.68 6.71 1.70
N VAL A 130 6.03 7.60 2.45
CA VAL A 130 4.62 7.53 2.82
C VAL A 130 3.91 8.70 2.14
N ALA A 131 2.74 8.46 1.57
CA ALA A 131 1.88 9.48 0.98
C ALA A 131 0.47 9.40 1.57
N ALA A 132 -0.20 10.55 1.65
CA ALA A 132 -1.57 10.67 2.10
C ALA A 132 -2.41 11.37 1.04
N PHE A 133 -3.65 10.91 0.94
CA PHE A 133 -4.66 11.43 0.01
C PHE A 133 -5.93 11.73 0.78
N ASP A 134 -6.71 12.69 0.31
CA ASP A 134 -8.04 12.94 0.87
C ASP A 134 -8.91 11.69 0.70
N VAL A 135 -9.51 11.25 1.79
CA VAL A 135 -10.27 10.00 1.83
C VAL A 135 -11.50 10.04 0.93
N MET A 136 -12.08 11.20 0.67
CA MET A 136 -13.29 11.34 -0.14
C MET A 136 -13.01 11.56 -1.62
N THR A 137 -11.95 12.29 -1.96
CA THR A 137 -11.67 12.72 -3.33
C THR A 137 -10.50 12.02 -4.00
N GLY A 138 -9.57 11.45 -3.21
CA GLY A 138 -8.32 10.91 -3.71
C GLY A 138 -7.27 11.99 -4.05
N GLU A 139 -7.56 13.27 -3.77
CA GLU A 139 -6.58 14.34 -3.99
C GLU A 139 -5.36 14.18 -3.09
N PRO A 140 -4.13 14.37 -3.63
CA PRO A 140 -2.90 14.30 -2.84
C PRO A 140 -2.90 15.35 -1.72
N ALA A 141 -2.63 14.92 -0.48
CA ALA A 141 -2.50 15.79 0.68
C ALA A 141 -1.04 16.09 1.02
N TRP A 142 -0.21 15.06 1.15
CA TRP A 142 1.22 15.17 1.39
C TRP A 142 1.97 13.89 1.00
N LYS A 143 3.29 14.02 0.78
CA LYS A 143 4.22 12.90 0.58
C LYS A 143 5.48 13.18 1.42
N THR A 144 5.96 12.18 2.16
CA THR A 144 7.19 12.25 2.96
C THR A 144 8.10 11.10 2.59
N TYR A 145 9.30 11.42 2.14
CA TYR A 145 10.31 10.41 1.81
C TYR A 145 11.01 9.86 3.05
N THR A 146 11.34 8.59 3.03
CA THR A 146 12.08 7.91 4.11
C THR A 146 13.58 8.15 4.04
N ILE A 147 14.08 8.57 2.89
CA ILE A 147 15.48 8.94 2.69
C ILE A 147 15.55 10.45 2.49
N PRO A 148 16.32 11.20 3.31
CA PRO A 148 16.45 12.63 3.18
C PRO A 148 17.19 13.02 1.88
N ALA A 149 16.74 14.11 1.24
CA ALA A 149 17.43 14.70 0.11
C ALA A 149 18.64 15.55 0.56
N PRO A 150 19.57 15.87 -0.34
CA PRO A 150 20.71 16.74 0.00
C PRO A 150 20.26 18.03 0.64
N GLY A 151 20.86 18.35 1.81
CA GLY A 151 20.53 19.53 2.63
C GLY A 151 19.45 19.30 3.69
N GLU A 152 18.78 18.17 3.69
CA GLU A 152 17.88 17.75 4.77
C GLU A 152 18.69 17.06 5.89
N PRO A 153 18.25 17.12 7.17
CA PRO A 153 18.92 16.44 8.27
C PRO A 153 19.04 14.92 8.01
N GLY A 154 20.24 14.35 8.18
CA GLY A 154 20.54 12.93 7.94
C GLY A 154 20.97 12.62 6.51
N SER A 155 20.98 13.61 5.60
CA SER A 155 21.41 13.40 4.20
C SER A 155 22.90 13.08 4.06
N GLU A 156 23.70 13.41 5.05
CA GLU A 156 25.14 13.13 5.11
C GLU A 156 25.47 11.64 5.12
N SER A 157 24.53 10.79 5.53
CA SER A 157 24.67 9.33 5.52
C SER A 157 24.40 8.69 4.14
N TRP A 158 23.91 9.50 3.16
CA TRP A 158 23.59 9.07 1.80
C TRP A 158 24.51 9.75 0.79
N PRO A 159 25.71 9.19 0.50
CA PRO A 159 26.70 9.88 -0.34
C PRO A 159 26.27 9.96 -1.81
N GLY A 160 26.58 11.10 -2.46
CA GLY A 160 26.28 11.32 -3.85
C GLY A 160 24.78 11.24 -4.14
N ASP A 161 24.39 10.45 -5.14
CA ASP A 161 23.01 10.28 -5.60
C ASP A 161 22.33 9.05 -5.01
N THR A 162 22.94 8.37 -4.05
CA THR A 162 22.41 7.11 -3.47
C THR A 162 21.08 7.30 -2.75
N TRP A 163 20.76 8.52 -2.31
CA TRP A 163 19.47 8.87 -1.72
C TRP A 163 18.29 8.69 -2.66
N GLN A 164 18.50 8.74 -3.99
CA GLN A 164 17.44 8.57 -4.99
C GLN A 164 17.00 7.12 -5.17
N THR A 165 17.89 6.18 -4.90
CA THR A 165 17.69 4.75 -5.16
C THR A 165 17.96 3.87 -3.94
N GLY A 166 18.07 4.49 -2.78
CA GLY A 166 18.49 3.85 -1.53
C GLY A 166 17.46 2.94 -0.87
N GLY A 167 16.31 2.71 -1.48
CA GLY A 167 15.28 1.81 -0.95
C GLY A 167 14.51 2.41 0.23
N VAL A 168 14.68 1.84 1.44
CA VAL A 168 13.94 2.19 2.66
C VAL A 168 12.42 2.23 2.44
N PRO A 169 11.84 1.16 1.85
CA PRO A 169 10.44 1.12 1.51
C PRO A 169 9.55 1.04 2.75
N VAL A 170 8.30 1.49 2.64
CA VAL A 170 7.26 1.34 3.66
C VAL A 170 6.20 0.40 3.13
N TRP A 171 6.43 -0.90 3.26
CA TRP A 171 5.62 -1.95 2.65
C TRP A 171 4.60 -2.61 3.59
N LEU A 172 4.59 -2.20 4.86
CA LEU A 172 3.62 -2.63 5.87
C LEU A 172 2.77 -1.45 6.33
N THR A 173 1.53 -1.76 6.73
CA THR A 173 0.60 -0.79 7.30
C THR A 173 1.13 -0.23 8.61
N GLY A 174 1.08 1.09 8.77
CA GLY A 174 1.39 1.78 10.01
C GLY A 174 0.26 1.68 11.04
N SER A 175 0.44 2.39 12.14
CA SER A 175 -0.59 2.61 13.14
C SER A 175 -0.76 4.10 13.42
N TYR A 176 -1.95 4.49 13.89
CA TYR A 176 -2.27 5.88 14.18
C TYR A 176 -2.70 6.04 15.64
N ASP A 177 -2.13 7.05 16.28
CA ASP A 177 -2.51 7.50 17.60
C ASP A 177 -3.35 8.78 17.48
N PRO A 178 -4.67 8.72 17.73
CA PRO A 178 -5.53 9.88 17.60
C PRO A 178 -5.36 10.92 18.73
N GLU A 179 -4.82 10.54 19.89
CA GLU A 179 -4.59 11.45 21.00
C GLU A 179 -3.46 12.44 20.67
N PHE A 180 -2.38 11.94 20.07
CA PHE A 180 -1.23 12.76 19.68
C PHE A 180 -1.26 13.20 18.20
N ASN A 181 -2.23 12.72 17.42
CA ASN A 181 -2.31 12.92 15.97
C ASN A 181 -1.02 12.49 15.25
N VAL A 182 -0.51 11.32 15.60
CA VAL A 182 0.75 10.78 15.07
C VAL A 182 0.54 9.43 14.41
N ALA A 183 1.05 9.25 13.20
CA ALA A 183 1.12 7.96 12.52
C ALA A 183 2.54 7.38 12.63
N TYR A 184 2.63 6.11 13.03
CA TYR A 184 3.89 5.36 13.20
C TYR A 184 4.05 4.38 12.05
N TRP A 185 5.23 4.40 11.43
CA TRP A 185 5.54 3.57 10.29
C TRP A 185 6.87 2.85 10.48
N GLY A 186 6.91 1.55 10.17
CA GLY A 186 8.16 0.81 10.04
C GLY A 186 8.68 0.90 8.61
N THR A 187 9.98 1.11 8.46
CA THR A 187 10.65 1.09 7.17
C THR A 187 11.33 -0.24 6.92
N GLY A 188 11.47 -0.60 5.65
CA GLY A 188 12.34 -1.69 5.21
C GLY A 188 13.81 -1.25 5.15
N ASN A 189 14.65 -2.15 4.69
CA ASN A 189 16.08 -1.95 4.62
C ASN A 189 16.49 -0.88 3.60
N GLY A 190 17.63 -0.22 3.86
CA GLY A 190 18.31 0.54 2.82
C GLY A 190 18.89 -0.38 1.74
N GLY A 191 18.97 0.13 0.51
CA GLY A 191 19.55 -0.55 -0.65
C GLY A 191 20.93 0.02 -1.02
N PRO A 192 21.85 -0.82 -1.52
CA PRO A 192 21.83 -2.29 -1.51
C PRO A 192 21.97 -2.83 -0.07
N TRP A 193 21.52 -4.06 0.16
CA TRP A 193 21.48 -4.65 1.52
C TRP A 193 22.86 -4.89 2.15
N MET A 194 23.89 -4.96 1.33
CA MET A 194 25.28 -5.13 1.81
C MET A 194 25.75 -3.83 2.49
N GLY A 195 25.84 -3.85 3.82
CA GLY A 195 26.14 -2.67 4.64
C GLY A 195 27.52 -2.05 4.40
N ASP A 196 28.49 -2.82 3.91
CA ASP A 196 29.85 -2.34 3.57
C ASP A 196 29.86 -1.39 2.35
N THR A 197 28.79 -1.34 1.59
CA THR A 197 28.61 -0.39 0.47
C THR A 197 27.95 0.92 0.88
N ARG A 198 27.48 1.02 2.14
CA ARG A 198 26.81 2.19 2.70
C ARG A 198 27.56 2.70 3.91
N PRO A 199 28.10 3.93 3.89
CA PRO A 199 28.77 4.51 5.06
C PRO A 199 27.74 5.00 6.09
N GLY A 200 28.15 5.05 7.36
CA GLY A 200 27.32 5.56 8.45
C GLY A 200 26.36 4.53 9.01
N ASP A 201 25.22 5.01 9.51
CA ASP A 201 24.21 4.24 10.24
C ASP A 201 22.95 3.91 9.37
N ASN A 202 23.11 3.86 8.06
CA ASN A 202 22.04 3.55 7.11
C ASN A 202 21.74 2.05 7.02
#